data_f773783b04fdbf7bbee4753abca28842
#
_entry.id   f773783b04fdbf7bbee4753abca28842
#
_cell.length_a   1.000
_cell.length_b   1.000
_cell.length_c   1.000
_cell.angle_alpha   90.00
_cell.angle_beta   90.00
_cell.angle_gamma   90.00
#
_symmetry.space_group_name_H-M   'P 1'
#
loop_
_entity.id
_entity.type
_entity.pdbx_description
1 polymer ?
#
loop_
_entity_poly.entity_id
_entity_poly.type
_entity_poly.pdbx_seq_one_letter_code
_entity_poly.pdbx_strand_id
1 'polypeptide(L)'
;MFKINHSIPVILLLIAVPFFYSCRKGPGPGGKATISGKIFEYKYNNEFTNIHGSYFKGDHDVFLQYDGDNTYSEKTSTHYDGTFEFEYLLPGDYTVYTYSKDSSLTTPGSIAIIREVEIEKKETVDLGTIEVYED
;
A
#
# COMPACT_ATOMS: atom_id res chain seq x y z
N MET A 1 70.82 -17.85 13.68
CA MET A 1 70.30 -17.04 12.54
C MET A 1 68.83 -17.41 12.35
N PHE A 2 67.91 -16.70 13.04
CA PHE A 2 66.46 -16.98 12.96
C PHE A 2 65.84 -16.17 11.82
N LYS A 3 65.32 -16.83 10.81
CA LYS A 3 64.51 -16.20 9.78
C LYS A 3 63.07 -16.13 10.28
N ILE A 4 62.64 -14.94 10.63
CA ILE A 4 61.23 -14.66 10.96
C ILE A 4 60.45 -14.55 9.67
N ASN A 5 59.62 -15.54 9.42
CA ASN A 5 58.71 -15.58 8.25
C ASN A 5 57.55 -14.60 8.48
N HIS A 6 57.52 -13.50 7.74
CA HIS A 6 56.53 -12.42 7.85
C HIS A 6 55.23 -12.71 7.08
N SER A 7 54.90 -13.98 6.81
CA SER A 7 53.77 -14.35 5.96
C SER A 7 52.45 -14.59 6.70
N ILE A 8 52.43 -14.49 8.04
CA ILE A 8 51.24 -14.83 8.84
C ILE A 8 50.26 -13.66 9.07
N PRO A 9 50.66 -12.36 9.07
CA PRO A 9 49.70 -11.30 9.35
C PRO A 9 48.76 -10.91 8.19
N VAL A 10 49.06 -11.34 6.94
CA VAL A 10 48.24 -10.93 5.77
C VAL A 10 46.99 -11.79 5.65
N ILE A 11 46.96 -13.00 6.15
CA ILE A 11 45.81 -13.92 6.06
C ILE A 11 44.72 -13.56 7.11
N LEU A 12 45.12 -12.94 8.23
CA LEU A 12 44.20 -12.61 9.31
C LEU A 12 43.38 -11.35 9.05
N LEU A 13 43.76 -10.54 8.06
CA LEU A 13 43.06 -9.28 7.70
C LEU A 13 41.89 -9.49 6.73
N LEU A 14 41.74 -10.67 6.15
CA LEU A 14 40.74 -10.95 5.12
C LEU A 14 39.42 -11.52 5.66
N ILE A 15 39.30 -11.74 6.97
CA ILE A 15 38.12 -12.40 7.59
C ILE A 15 37.16 -11.39 8.23
N ALA A 16 37.47 -10.09 8.28
CA ALA A 16 36.65 -9.06 8.88
C ALA A 16 35.90 -8.21 7.83
N VAL A 17 35.28 -8.83 6.85
CA VAL A 17 34.21 -8.18 6.09
C VAL A 17 32.91 -8.43 6.86
N PRO A 18 32.43 -7.51 7.67
CA PRO A 18 31.12 -7.66 8.28
C PRO A 18 30.10 -7.69 7.15
N PHE A 19 29.46 -8.82 6.97
CA PHE A 19 28.23 -8.93 6.18
C PHE A 19 27.15 -8.09 6.86
N PHE A 20 27.14 -6.77 6.60
CA PHE A 20 25.99 -5.93 6.84
C PHE A 20 24.92 -6.29 5.80
N TYR A 21 24.39 -7.51 5.89
CA TYR A 21 23.08 -7.78 5.34
C TYR A 21 22.09 -6.97 6.19
N SER A 22 21.86 -5.74 5.79
CA SER A 22 20.70 -4.98 6.25
C SER A 22 19.48 -5.77 5.80
N CYS A 23 18.94 -6.57 6.71
CA CYS A 23 17.65 -7.23 6.51
C CYS A 23 16.59 -6.12 6.51
N ARG A 24 16.30 -5.53 5.33
CA ARG A 24 15.17 -4.65 5.16
C ARG A 24 13.93 -5.53 5.32
N LYS A 25 13.16 -5.29 6.37
CA LYS A 25 11.83 -5.85 6.47
C LYS A 25 11.04 -5.30 5.27
N GLY A 26 10.43 -6.20 4.51
CA GLY A 26 9.53 -5.84 3.43
C GLY A 26 8.26 -5.14 3.94
N PRO A 27 7.35 -4.75 3.02
CA PRO A 27 6.09 -4.13 3.38
C PRO A 27 5.30 -5.02 4.35
N GLY A 28 4.55 -4.40 5.25
CA GLY A 28 3.77 -5.11 6.26
C GLY A 28 3.55 -4.31 7.54
N PRO A 29 2.93 -4.93 8.56
CA PRO A 29 2.64 -4.26 9.82
C PRO A 29 3.88 -4.13 10.71
N GLY A 30 3.80 -3.23 11.69
CA GLY A 30 4.82 -3.02 12.72
C GLY A 30 5.71 -1.80 12.50
N GLY A 31 5.34 -0.95 11.54
CA GLY A 31 5.98 0.33 11.28
C GLY A 31 5.32 1.50 12.00
N LYS A 32 5.54 2.70 11.46
CA LYS A 32 4.97 3.97 11.95
C LYS A 32 4.42 4.83 10.81
N ALA A 33 4.29 4.28 9.64
CA ALA A 33 3.69 4.97 8.51
C ALA A 33 2.18 4.69 8.44
N THR A 34 1.47 5.59 7.79
CA THR A 34 0.03 5.51 7.59
C THR A 34 -0.28 5.85 6.13
N ILE A 35 -1.17 5.08 5.52
CA ILE A 35 -1.81 5.43 4.24
C ILE A 35 -3.25 5.84 4.57
N SER A 36 -3.65 7.00 4.09
CA SER A 36 -5.01 7.52 4.28
C SER A 36 -5.62 8.00 2.97
N GLY A 37 -6.92 8.20 2.98
CA GLY A 37 -7.66 8.75 1.85
C GLY A 37 -9.15 8.88 2.13
N LYS A 38 -9.91 9.26 1.11
CA LYS A 38 -11.36 9.39 1.17
C LYS A 38 -12.02 8.73 -0.02
N ILE A 39 -13.18 8.16 0.22
CA ILE A 39 -14.05 7.64 -0.85
C ILE A 39 -15.20 8.61 -1.08
N PHE A 40 -15.39 9.01 -2.32
CA PHE A 40 -16.50 9.85 -2.77
C PHE A 40 -17.32 9.08 -3.78
N GLU A 41 -18.61 8.87 -3.48
CA GLU A 41 -19.53 8.09 -4.31
C GLU A 41 -20.40 9.00 -5.16
N TYR A 42 -20.50 8.66 -6.44
CA TYR A 42 -21.52 9.14 -7.36
C TYR A 42 -22.57 8.05 -7.54
N LYS A 43 -23.78 8.30 -7.07
CA LYS A 43 -24.90 7.37 -7.27
C LYS A 43 -25.69 7.74 -8.51
N TYR A 44 -25.77 6.79 -9.42
CA TYR A 44 -26.48 6.92 -10.69
C TYR A 44 -27.75 6.07 -10.72
N ASN A 45 -28.55 6.27 -11.77
CA ASN A 45 -29.54 5.29 -12.18
C ASN A 45 -28.84 4.13 -12.90
N ASN A 46 -29.51 2.98 -13.04
CA ASN A 46 -28.96 1.75 -13.63
C ASN A 46 -28.38 1.92 -15.05
N GLU A 47 -28.77 2.98 -15.75
CA GLU A 47 -28.31 3.29 -17.12
C GLU A 47 -27.14 4.29 -17.12
N PHE A 48 -26.64 4.72 -15.95
CA PHE A 48 -25.59 5.74 -15.78
C PHE A 48 -25.85 7.05 -16.56
N THR A 49 -27.12 7.40 -16.78
CA THR A 49 -27.52 8.62 -17.50
C THR A 49 -27.83 9.80 -16.58
N ASN A 50 -28.22 9.53 -15.32
CA ASN A 50 -28.61 10.55 -14.35
C ASN A 50 -27.98 10.29 -12.99
N ILE A 51 -27.40 11.33 -12.38
CA ILE A 51 -26.89 11.29 -11.02
C ILE A 51 -28.06 11.50 -10.05
N HIS A 52 -28.24 10.56 -9.13
CA HIS A 52 -29.21 10.65 -8.05
C HIS A 52 -28.64 11.32 -6.80
N GLY A 53 -27.31 11.33 -6.63
CA GLY A 53 -26.63 11.96 -5.52
C GLY A 53 -25.12 11.75 -5.58
N SER A 54 -24.40 12.52 -4.78
CA SER A 54 -22.98 12.36 -4.60
C SER A 54 -22.59 12.77 -3.18
N TYR A 55 -21.77 11.98 -2.53
CA TYR A 55 -21.39 12.19 -1.14
C TYR A 55 -20.13 11.42 -0.76
N PHE A 56 -19.50 11.80 0.36
CA PHE A 56 -18.45 10.98 0.96
C PHE A 56 -19.06 9.70 1.52
N LYS A 57 -18.55 8.56 1.05
CA LYS A 57 -19.15 7.23 1.31
C LYS A 57 -18.60 6.63 2.58
N GLY A 58 -19.47 6.47 3.59
CA GLY A 58 -19.19 5.65 4.77
C GLY A 58 -19.47 4.17 4.52
N ASP A 59 -18.83 3.32 5.32
CA ASP A 59 -18.99 1.86 5.28
C ASP A 59 -18.68 1.24 3.90
N HIS A 60 -17.66 1.79 3.23
CA HIS A 60 -17.17 1.31 1.95
C HIS A 60 -15.84 0.57 2.13
N ASP A 61 -15.73 -0.62 1.57
CA ASP A 61 -14.56 -1.47 1.73
C ASP A 61 -13.36 -0.97 0.92
N VAL A 62 -12.23 -0.84 1.60
CA VAL A 62 -10.93 -0.50 1.02
C VAL A 62 -9.93 -1.59 1.40
N PHE A 63 -9.14 -2.01 0.45
CA PHE A 63 -8.20 -3.12 0.57
C PHE A 63 -6.77 -2.63 0.41
N LEU A 64 -5.87 -3.18 1.22
CA LEU A 64 -4.44 -2.99 1.14
C LEU A 64 -3.76 -4.31 0.80
N GLN A 65 -2.91 -4.30 -0.20
CA GLN A 65 -2.07 -5.42 -0.59
C GLN A 65 -0.61 -5.05 -0.41
N TYR A 66 0.16 -5.91 0.25
CA TYR A 66 1.60 -5.77 0.37
C TYR A 66 2.27 -6.28 -0.91
N ASP A 67 3.37 -5.65 -1.32
CA ASP A 67 4.14 -6.13 -2.46
C ASP A 67 4.57 -7.59 -2.25
N GLY A 68 4.34 -8.42 -3.28
CA GLY A 68 4.59 -9.86 -3.25
C GLY A 68 3.40 -10.72 -2.82
N ASP A 69 2.32 -10.16 -2.28
CA ASP A 69 1.11 -10.91 -1.96
C ASP A 69 0.23 -11.10 -3.19
N ASN A 70 -0.48 -12.24 -3.26
CA ASN A 70 -1.40 -12.55 -4.37
C ASN A 70 -2.85 -12.11 -4.11
N THR A 71 -3.15 -11.60 -2.91
CA THR A 71 -4.46 -11.14 -2.47
C THR A 71 -4.29 -9.98 -1.51
N TYR A 72 -5.40 -9.37 -1.06
CA TYR A 72 -5.29 -8.32 -0.05
C TYR A 72 -4.70 -8.88 1.26
N SER A 73 -3.89 -8.04 1.90
CA SER A 73 -3.23 -8.32 3.17
C SER A 73 -4.03 -7.75 4.33
N GLU A 74 -4.63 -6.57 4.12
CA GLU A 74 -5.49 -5.90 5.09
C GLU A 74 -6.76 -5.36 4.40
N LYS A 75 -7.80 -5.17 5.19
CA LYS A 75 -9.07 -4.56 4.77
C LYS A 75 -9.54 -3.59 5.84
N THR A 76 -10.04 -2.44 5.43
CA THR A 76 -10.74 -1.49 6.28
C THR A 76 -12.03 -1.02 5.61
N SER A 77 -12.92 -0.41 6.37
CA SER A 77 -14.12 0.26 5.84
C SER A 77 -14.02 1.75 6.14
N THR A 78 -14.54 2.58 5.25
CA THR A 78 -14.54 4.03 5.45
C THR A 78 -15.42 4.44 6.63
N HIS A 79 -14.99 5.49 7.34
CA HIS A 79 -15.79 6.18 8.33
C HIS A 79 -16.98 6.92 7.67
N TYR A 80 -17.91 7.43 8.48
CA TYR A 80 -19.11 8.12 8.01
C TYR A 80 -18.81 9.33 7.09
N ASP A 81 -17.64 9.94 7.22
CA ASP A 81 -17.16 11.06 6.40
C ASP A 81 -16.35 10.62 5.16
N GLY A 82 -16.35 9.32 4.86
CA GLY A 82 -15.65 8.69 3.74
C GLY A 82 -14.15 8.46 3.96
N THR A 83 -13.58 8.81 5.10
CA THR A 83 -12.15 8.60 5.38
C THR A 83 -11.84 7.14 5.65
N PHE A 84 -10.65 6.70 5.22
CA PHE A 84 -10.05 5.41 5.58
C PHE A 84 -8.58 5.58 5.93
N GLU A 85 -8.06 4.67 6.74
CA GLU A 85 -6.66 4.64 7.16
C GLU A 85 -6.15 3.21 7.30
N PHE A 86 -4.90 3.01 6.88
CA PHE A 86 -4.09 1.84 7.18
C PHE A 86 -2.88 2.31 7.96
N GLU A 87 -2.79 1.93 9.22
CA GLU A 87 -1.80 2.42 10.17
C GLU A 87 -0.69 1.38 10.44
N TYR A 88 0.38 1.84 11.09
CA TYR A 88 1.49 1.00 11.56
C TYR A 88 2.22 0.24 10.44
N LEU A 89 2.34 0.85 9.26
CA LEU A 89 2.99 0.25 8.11
C LEU A 89 4.51 0.42 8.16
N LEU A 90 5.23 -0.60 7.69
CA LEU A 90 6.67 -0.56 7.43
C LEU A 90 6.94 0.14 6.09
N PRO A 91 8.18 0.64 5.86
CA PRO A 91 8.60 1.07 4.52
C PRO A 91 8.49 -0.05 3.49
N GLY A 92 8.05 0.27 2.28
CA GLY A 92 7.90 -0.66 1.18
C GLY A 92 6.81 -0.24 0.20
N ASP A 93 6.53 -1.11 -0.75
CA ASP A 93 5.54 -0.90 -1.80
C ASP A 93 4.20 -1.53 -1.42
N TYR A 94 3.13 -0.79 -1.67
CA TYR A 94 1.77 -1.14 -1.32
C TYR A 94 0.83 -0.85 -2.49
N THR A 95 -0.23 -1.65 -2.58
CA THR A 95 -1.33 -1.39 -3.49
C THR A 95 -2.61 -1.20 -2.68
N VAL A 96 -3.22 -0.02 -2.77
CA VAL A 96 -4.55 0.26 -2.21
C VAL A 96 -5.57 0.13 -3.33
N TYR A 97 -6.65 -0.58 -3.09
CA TYR A 97 -7.72 -0.67 -4.08
C TYR A 97 -9.10 -0.76 -3.44
N THR A 98 -10.07 -0.37 -4.20
CA THR A 98 -11.49 -0.49 -3.86
C THR A 98 -12.29 -0.83 -5.11
N TYR A 99 -13.54 -1.17 -4.96
CA TYR A 99 -14.42 -1.54 -6.06
C TYR A 99 -15.43 -0.43 -6.39
N SER A 100 -15.70 -0.28 -7.66
CA SER A 100 -16.66 0.65 -8.22
C SER A 100 -17.43 -0.04 -9.33
N LYS A 101 -18.65 0.39 -9.62
CA LYS A 101 -19.32 0.03 -10.87
C LYS A 101 -18.59 0.67 -12.05
N ASP A 102 -18.63 0.01 -13.21
CA ASP A 102 -18.09 0.58 -14.45
C ASP A 102 -19.09 1.56 -15.05
N SER A 103 -18.84 2.86 -14.89
CA SER A 103 -19.69 3.92 -15.44
C SER A 103 -19.75 3.95 -16.97
N SER A 104 -18.83 3.25 -17.65
CA SER A 104 -18.85 3.10 -19.12
C SER A 104 -19.75 1.97 -19.60
N LEU A 105 -20.27 1.16 -18.69
CA LEU A 105 -21.09 -0.03 -18.95
C LEU A 105 -20.41 -1.07 -19.86
N THR A 106 -19.10 -1.01 -19.99
CA THR A 106 -18.32 -1.97 -20.80
C THR A 106 -18.03 -3.26 -20.09
N THR A 107 -17.93 -3.22 -18.76
CA THR A 107 -17.63 -4.37 -17.89
C THR A 107 -18.83 -4.69 -17.00
N PRO A 108 -19.45 -5.87 -17.11
CA PRO A 108 -20.49 -6.27 -16.17
C PRO A 108 -19.92 -6.44 -14.75
N GLY A 109 -20.59 -5.85 -13.76
CA GLY A 109 -20.20 -5.94 -12.35
C GLY A 109 -19.32 -4.77 -11.90
N SER A 110 -18.37 -5.06 -11.02
CA SER A 110 -17.50 -4.04 -10.43
C SER A 110 -16.09 -4.12 -10.98
N ILE A 111 -15.46 -2.97 -11.12
CA ILE A 111 -14.06 -2.80 -11.50
C ILE A 111 -13.26 -2.37 -10.27
N ALA A 112 -11.98 -2.76 -10.22
CA ALA A 112 -11.08 -2.29 -9.17
C ALA A 112 -10.47 -0.94 -9.54
N ILE A 113 -10.54 0.01 -8.61
CA ILE A 113 -9.80 1.28 -8.69
C ILE A 113 -8.55 1.11 -7.84
N ILE A 114 -7.38 1.21 -8.47
CA ILE A 114 -6.09 0.86 -7.88
C ILE A 114 -5.24 2.11 -7.69
N ARG A 115 -4.51 2.18 -6.56
CA ARG A 115 -3.48 3.18 -6.25
C ARG A 115 -2.24 2.47 -5.74
N GLU A 116 -1.13 2.64 -6.44
CA GLU A 116 0.19 2.17 -6.00
C GLU A 116 0.82 3.23 -5.08
N VAL A 117 1.42 2.79 -3.98
CA VAL A 117 1.97 3.65 -2.93
C VAL A 117 3.30 3.11 -2.48
N GLU A 118 4.34 3.94 -2.55
CA GLU A 118 5.64 3.66 -1.94
C GLU A 118 5.77 4.42 -0.62
N ILE A 119 6.11 3.70 0.45
CA ILE A 119 6.43 4.28 1.76
C ILE A 119 7.92 4.18 2.00
N GLU A 120 8.60 5.33 2.13
CA GLU A 120 10.03 5.35 2.39
C GLU A 120 10.37 5.27 3.88
N LYS A 121 9.63 5.95 4.74
CA LYS A 121 9.87 6.07 6.19
C LYS A 121 8.58 6.24 6.98
N LYS A 122 8.70 6.76 8.20
CA LYS A 122 7.61 7.13 9.10
C LYS A 122 6.86 8.35 8.56
N GLU A 123 5.99 8.14 7.61
CA GLU A 123 5.23 9.20 6.95
C GLU A 123 3.74 8.87 6.90
N THR A 124 2.94 9.88 6.69
CA THR A 124 1.54 9.73 6.31
C THR A 124 1.42 10.05 4.83
N VAL A 125 1.01 9.08 4.05
CA VAL A 125 0.72 9.25 2.62
C VAL A 125 -0.77 9.41 2.45
N ASP A 126 -1.22 10.58 2.03
CA ASP A 126 -2.62 10.85 1.71
C ASP A 126 -2.87 10.64 0.22
N LEU A 127 -3.72 9.68 -0.11
CA LEU A 127 -4.13 9.36 -1.48
C LEU A 127 -5.17 10.33 -2.05
N GLY A 128 -5.63 11.27 -1.22
CA GLY A 128 -6.70 12.19 -1.59
C GLY A 128 -8.04 11.49 -1.72
N THR A 129 -8.87 11.98 -2.64
CA THR A 129 -10.20 11.44 -2.87
C THR A 129 -10.19 10.42 -4.00
N ILE A 130 -10.72 9.24 -3.72
CA ILE A 130 -10.96 8.17 -4.71
C ILE A 130 -12.45 8.21 -5.03
N GLU A 131 -12.77 8.41 -6.31
CA GLU A 131 -14.14 8.45 -6.79
C GLU A 131 -14.62 7.04 -7.15
N VAL A 132 -15.81 6.69 -6.68
CA VAL A 132 -16.49 5.42 -6.98
C VAL A 132 -17.89 5.69 -7.51
N TYR A 133 -18.39 4.77 -8.33
CA TYR A 133 -19.69 4.85 -8.97
C TYR A 133 -20.57 3.70 -8.49
N GLU A 134 -21.84 3.99 -8.23
CA GLU A 134 -22.89 3.02 -7.90
C GLU A 134 -24.17 3.32 -8.68
N ASP A 135 -24.97 2.28 -8.92
CA ASP A 135 -26.29 2.31 -9.55
C ASP A 135 -27.43 1.98 -8.57
#